data_daefd8050693182e694811b84d4742d5
#
_entry.id   daefd8050693182e694811b84d4742d5
#
_cell.length_a   1.000
_cell.length_b   1.000
_cell.length_c   1.000
_cell.angle_alpha   90.00
_cell.angle_beta   90.00
_cell.angle_gamma   90.00
#
_symmetry.space_group_name_H-M   'P 1'
#
loop_
_entity.id
_entity.type
_entity.pdbx_description
1 polymer ?
#
loop_
_entity_poly.entity_id
_entity_poly.type
_entity_poly.pdbx_seq_one_letter_code
_entity_poly.pdbx_strand_id
1 'polypeptide(L)'
;MNLNLSNSGGSGNYIRFSPQANAWSNQDGEFVLEKFVFDYENLQTGWMLIATGIFEFQPDESLGRKSAQPTPEHKRGFKATFYNKTMGIAEFSANGAGANMGLEGLWKQVQAQAGANAGKLPVVEYTGSRPEKVGKGSTRVPEFNVTGWVARPAALQEGAAQAEPEFSAPAPSAKPAPSKPAPSKPAPSLDDDEMFS
;
A
#
# COMPACT_ATOMS: atom_id res chain seq x y z
N MET A 1 7.64 -33.32 -1.73
CA MET A 1 7.90 -31.91 -2.12
C MET A 1 6.56 -31.26 -2.35
N ASN A 2 6.14 -30.39 -1.45
CA ASN A 2 4.93 -29.59 -1.64
C ASN A 2 5.32 -28.30 -2.35
N LEU A 3 4.91 -28.12 -3.58
CA LEU A 3 4.95 -26.86 -4.28
C LEU A 3 3.92 -25.93 -3.61
N ASN A 4 4.41 -25.04 -2.75
CA ASN A 4 3.58 -24.01 -2.13
C ASN A 4 3.33 -22.92 -3.20
N LEU A 5 2.31 -23.11 -4.02
CA LEU A 5 1.82 -22.16 -5.01
C LEU A 5 0.80 -21.19 -4.41
N SER A 6 0.73 -21.11 -3.09
CA SER A 6 -0.05 -20.07 -2.43
C SER A 6 0.59 -18.74 -2.75
N ASN A 7 -0.07 -17.99 -3.61
CA ASN A 7 0.23 -16.59 -3.85
C ASN A 7 0.01 -15.85 -2.52
N SER A 8 1.08 -15.63 -1.77
CA SER A 8 1.05 -14.80 -0.54
C SER A 8 0.95 -13.31 -0.91
N GLY A 9 0.03 -13.00 -1.81
CA GLY A 9 -0.52 -11.67 -1.94
C GLY A 9 -1.34 -11.43 -0.68
N GLY A 10 -0.78 -10.66 0.24
CA GLY A 10 -1.33 -10.17 1.48
C GLY A 10 -2.61 -10.85 1.97
N SER A 11 -2.48 -11.77 2.91
CA SER A 11 -3.58 -12.40 3.67
C SER A 11 -4.29 -11.38 4.59
N GLY A 12 -4.33 -10.11 4.20
CA GLY A 12 -5.05 -9.06 4.91
C GLY A 12 -6.52 -9.05 4.49
N ASN A 13 -7.40 -9.00 5.47
CA ASN A 13 -8.80 -8.71 5.26
C ASN A 13 -8.90 -7.34 4.58
N TYR A 14 -9.57 -7.25 3.43
CA TYR A 14 -9.80 -6.00 2.74
C TYR A 14 -11.28 -5.65 2.71
N ILE A 15 -11.56 -4.35 2.70
CA ILE A 15 -12.93 -3.83 2.55
C ILE A 15 -12.99 -2.85 1.39
N ARG A 16 -14.15 -2.79 0.76
CA ARG A 16 -14.43 -1.90 -0.36
C ARG A 16 -15.75 -1.18 -0.15
N PHE A 17 -15.79 0.06 -0.58
CA PHE A 17 -17.03 0.80 -0.74
C PHE A 17 -17.41 0.83 -2.23
N SER A 18 -18.61 0.35 -2.56
CA SER A 18 -19.18 0.44 -3.89
C SER A 18 -20.12 1.65 -3.98
N PRO A 19 -19.75 2.71 -4.71
CA PRO A 19 -20.63 3.86 -4.89
C PRO A 19 -21.94 3.52 -5.60
N GLN A 20 -21.93 2.53 -6.51
CA GLN A 20 -23.09 2.12 -7.28
C GLN A 20 -24.10 1.36 -6.41
N ALA A 21 -23.62 0.38 -5.65
CA ALA A 21 -24.44 -0.39 -4.72
C ALA A 21 -24.76 0.38 -3.43
N ASN A 22 -24.00 1.45 -3.13
CA ASN A 22 -24.04 2.16 -1.85
C ASN A 22 -23.82 1.22 -0.66
N ALA A 23 -22.89 0.29 -0.82
CA ALA A 23 -22.65 -0.78 0.13
C ALA A 23 -21.14 -1.00 0.38
N TRP A 24 -20.85 -1.53 1.56
CA TRP A 24 -19.52 -2.04 1.91
C TRP A 24 -19.48 -3.54 1.64
N SER A 25 -18.34 -4.02 1.14
CA SER A 25 -18.10 -5.44 0.90
C SER A 25 -16.69 -5.82 1.30
N ASN A 26 -16.51 -7.08 1.65
CA ASN A 26 -15.25 -7.76 1.85
C ASN A 26 -15.19 -9.00 0.95
N GLN A 27 -14.28 -9.94 1.22
CA GLN A 27 -14.16 -11.19 0.48
C GLN A 27 -15.37 -12.12 0.65
N ASP A 28 -16.14 -11.98 1.73
CA ASP A 28 -17.29 -12.84 2.05
C ASP A 28 -18.61 -12.27 1.49
N GLY A 29 -18.61 -11.01 1.02
CA GLY A 29 -19.77 -10.34 0.45
C GLY A 29 -20.06 -8.97 1.05
N GLU A 30 -21.30 -8.51 0.91
CA GLU A 30 -21.75 -7.24 1.47
C GLU A 30 -21.94 -7.34 2.99
N PHE A 31 -21.56 -6.29 3.70
CA PHE A 31 -21.74 -6.18 5.15
C PHE A 31 -22.04 -4.74 5.57
N VAL A 32 -22.53 -4.58 6.78
CA VAL A 32 -22.74 -3.27 7.40
C VAL A 32 -21.45 -2.87 8.13
N LEU A 33 -20.87 -1.75 7.70
CA LEU A 33 -19.70 -1.20 8.38
C LEU A 33 -20.15 -0.52 9.68
N GLU A 34 -19.86 -1.16 10.80
CA GLU A 34 -20.08 -0.64 12.14
C GLU A 34 -19.00 0.38 12.53
N LYS A 35 -19.02 0.80 13.81
CA LYS A 35 -17.96 1.61 14.38
C LYS A 35 -16.62 0.88 14.30
N PHE A 36 -15.58 1.60 13.95
CA PHE A 36 -14.23 1.07 13.80
C PHE A 36 -13.19 2.06 14.35
N VAL A 37 -12.03 1.56 14.66
CA VAL A 37 -10.84 2.37 14.96
C VAL A 37 -10.11 2.64 13.65
N PHE A 38 -9.81 3.88 13.36
CA PHE A 38 -9.04 4.27 12.19
C PHE A 38 -7.56 4.47 12.58
N ASP A 39 -6.68 3.66 12.02
CA ASP A 39 -5.24 3.81 12.22
C ASP A 39 -4.68 4.89 11.30
N TYR A 40 -4.87 6.13 11.67
CA TYR A 40 -4.47 7.29 10.88
C TYR A 40 -2.94 7.47 10.81
N GLU A 41 -2.18 6.91 11.75
CA GLU A 41 -0.71 6.98 11.76
C GLU A 41 -0.09 6.13 10.65
N ASN A 42 -0.79 5.05 10.24
CA ASN A 42 -0.39 4.18 9.13
C ASN A 42 -1.15 4.48 7.82
N LEU A 43 -1.82 5.63 7.74
CA LEU A 43 -2.44 6.07 6.50
C LEU A 43 -1.38 6.35 5.43
N GLN A 44 -1.56 5.79 4.26
CA GLN A 44 -0.73 6.05 3.09
C GLN A 44 -1.56 6.66 1.97
N THR A 45 -1.06 7.73 1.38
CA THR A 45 -1.58 8.26 0.12
C THR A 45 -0.58 7.98 -0.99
N GLY A 46 -1.05 7.94 -2.24
CA GLY A 46 -0.16 7.61 -3.34
C GLY A 46 -0.89 7.56 -4.69
N TRP A 47 -0.20 6.95 -5.64
CA TRP A 47 -0.73 6.63 -6.95
C TRP A 47 -1.07 5.15 -7.03
N MET A 48 -2.23 4.83 -7.57
CA MET A 48 -2.78 3.49 -7.57
C MET A 48 -3.33 3.13 -8.95
N LEU A 49 -2.94 1.96 -9.44
CA LEU A 49 -3.51 1.32 -10.61
C LEU A 49 -4.30 0.09 -10.16
N ILE A 50 -5.59 0.12 -10.42
CA ILE A 50 -6.50 -1.01 -10.16
C ILE A 50 -7.12 -1.40 -11.49
N ALA A 51 -6.77 -2.58 -11.98
CA ALA A 51 -7.34 -3.19 -13.18
C ALA A 51 -7.52 -4.70 -12.95
N THR A 52 -8.13 -5.40 -13.91
CA THR A 52 -8.33 -6.85 -13.78
C THR A 52 -7.00 -7.58 -13.58
N GLY A 53 -6.81 -8.17 -12.41
CA GLY A 53 -5.60 -8.90 -12.05
C GLY A 53 -4.37 -8.03 -11.75
N ILE A 54 -4.52 -6.69 -11.73
CA ILE A 54 -3.43 -5.75 -11.47
C ILE A 54 -3.82 -4.87 -10.28
N PHE A 55 -2.96 -4.84 -9.28
CA PHE A 55 -3.02 -3.88 -8.19
C PHE A 55 -1.61 -3.35 -7.94
N GLU A 56 -1.39 -2.09 -8.27
CA GLU A 56 -0.13 -1.40 -8.03
C GLU A 56 -0.39 -0.19 -7.14
N PHE A 57 0.47 0.01 -6.17
CA PHE A 57 0.41 1.17 -5.29
C PHE A 57 1.81 1.75 -5.10
N GLN A 58 1.97 2.99 -5.50
CA GLN A 58 3.18 3.77 -5.26
C GLN A 58 2.87 4.83 -4.21
N PRO A 59 3.34 4.66 -2.97
CA PRO A 59 3.09 5.61 -1.91
C PRO A 59 3.80 6.93 -2.14
N ASP A 60 3.24 7.98 -1.58
CA ASP A 60 3.91 9.26 -1.42
C ASP A 60 5.03 9.15 -0.35
N GLU A 61 6.04 10.00 -0.41
CA GLU A 61 7.10 10.06 0.62
C GLU A 61 6.54 10.42 2.02
N SER A 62 5.48 11.18 2.04
CA SER A 62 4.76 11.57 3.27
C SER A 62 3.37 12.06 2.94
N LEU A 63 2.49 12.07 3.94
CA LEU A 63 1.16 12.67 3.81
C LEU A 63 1.29 14.16 3.44
N GLY A 64 0.59 14.58 2.39
CA GLY A 64 0.62 15.95 1.88
C GLY A 64 1.71 16.26 0.86
N ARG A 65 2.70 15.38 0.65
CA ARG A 65 3.74 15.55 -0.38
C ARG A 65 3.51 14.57 -1.52
N LYS A 66 2.78 15.04 -2.53
CA LYS A 66 2.42 14.27 -3.70
C LYS A 66 3.66 13.88 -4.53
N SER A 67 3.87 12.59 -4.74
CA SER A 67 4.88 12.04 -5.65
C SER A 67 4.50 12.25 -7.13
N ALA A 68 5.47 12.08 -8.04
CA ALA A 68 5.21 12.10 -9.47
C ALA A 68 4.27 10.95 -9.88
N GLN A 69 3.40 11.21 -10.84
CA GLN A 69 2.50 10.17 -11.39
C GLN A 69 3.32 9.18 -12.23
N PRO A 70 3.26 7.87 -11.92
CA PRO A 70 4.08 6.88 -12.64
C PRO A 70 3.65 6.73 -14.11
N THR A 71 2.35 6.59 -14.36
CA THR A 71 1.75 6.53 -15.70
C THR A 71 0.40 7.25 -15.69
N PRO A 72 -0.13 7.65 -16.87
CA PRO A 72 -1.45 8.29 -16.97
C PRO A 72 -2.61 7.45 -16.44
N GLU A 73 -2.45 6.14 -16.35
CA GLU A 73 -3.47 5.20 -15.88
C GLU A 73 -3.56 5.15 -14.34
N HIS A 74 -2.49 5.51 -13.65
CA HIS A 74 -2.49 5.61 -12.20
C HIS A 74 -3.37 6.78 -11.76
N LYS A 75 -4.22 6.52 -10.77
CA LYS A 75 -5.08 7.52 -10.14
C LYS A 75 -4.65 7.76 -8.70
N ARG A 76 -4.94 8.94 -8.18
CA ARG A 76 -4.72 9.20 -6.76
C ARG A 76 -5.59 8.27 -5.93
N GLY A 77 -4.99 7.70 -4.91
CA GLY A 77 -5.64 6.78 -4.00
C GLY A 77 -4.95 6.75 -2.65
N PHE A 78 -5.41 5.84 -1.83
CA PHE A 78 -4.91 5.66 -0.48
C PHE A 78 -5.02 4.21 -0.03
N LYS A 79 -4.25 3.89 1.02
CA LYS A 79 -4.41 2.71 1.86
C LYS A 79 -4.64 3.16 3.30
N ALA A 80 -5.73 2.71 3.89
CA ALA A 80 -6.14 3.02 5.25
C ALA A 80 -6.41 1.74 6.02
N THR A 81 -6.00 1.67 7.27
CA THR A 81 -6.25 0.52 8.14
C THR A 81 -7.40 0.83 9.09
N PHE A 82 -8.40 -0.03 9.06
CA PHE A 82 -9.57 0.01 9.95
C PHE A 82 -9.54 -1.23 10.85
N TYR A 83 -10.02 -1.07 12.07
CA TYR A 83 -10.10 -2.16 13.04
C TYR A 83 -11.41 -2.10 13.83
N ASN A 84 -12.09 -3.21 13.93
CA ASN A 84 -13.06 -3.46 14.99
C ASN A 84 -12.99 -4.94 15.44
N LYS A 85 -13.65 -5.27 16.54
CA LYS A 85 -13.58 -6.64 17.10
C LYS A 85 -14.22 -7.71 16.20
N THR A 86 -15.23 -7.35 15.44
CA THR A 86 -15.97 -8.27 14.55
C THR A 86 -15.21 -8.51 13.25
N MET A 87 -14.73 -7.45 12.64
CA MET A 87 -14.06 -7.48 11.34
C MET A 87 -12.57 -7.85 11.46
N GLY A 88 -11.95 -7.59 12.64
CA GLY A 88 -10.49 -7.62 12.78
C GLY A 88 -9.83 -6.40 12.11
N ILE A 89 -8.57 -6.57 11.73
CA ILE A 89 -7.85 -5.57 10.94
C ILE A 89 -8.28 -5.70 9.48
N ALA A 90 -8.65 -4.60 8.86
CA ALA A 90 -9.02 -4.56 7.45
C ALA A 90 -8.36 -3.37 6.73
N GLU A 91 -7.88 -3.61 5.52
CA GLU A 91 -7.37 -2.57 4.64
C GLU A 91 -8.50 -2.00 3.77
N PHE A 92 -8.67 -0.70 3.83
CA PHE A 92 -9.50 0.06 2.89
C PHE A 92 -8.62 0.77 1.89
N SER A 93 -8.54 0.23 0.68
CA SER A 93 -7.75 0.79 -0.42
C SER A 93 -8.68 1.25 -1.54
N ALA A 94 -8.53 2.49 -2.00
CA ALA A 94 -9.36 3.04 -3.05
C ALA A 94 -8.65 4.15 -3.85
N ASN A 95 -9.03 4.31 -5.13
CA ASN A 95 -8.58 5.38 -6.01
C ASN A 95 -9.76 6.13 -6.68
N GLY A 96 -10.98 5.90 -6.21
CA GLY A 96 -12.18 6.59 -6.68
C GLY A 96 -12.36 7.96 -6.05
N ALA A 97 -12.84 8.94 -6.81
CA ALA A 97 -13.04 10.30 -6.33
C ALA A 97 -13.91 10.37 -5.07
N GLY A 98 -15.01 9.61 -5.02
CA GLY A 98 -15.89 9.57 -3.86
C GLY A 98 -15.20 9.06 -2.60
N ALA A 99 -14.44 7.97 -2.71
CA ALA A 99 -13.69 7.42 -1.59
C ALA A 99 -12.62 8.40 -1.09
N ASN A 100 -11.89 9.04 -2.01
CA ASN A 100 -10.90 10.06 -1.67
C ASN A 100 -11.52 11.23 -0.90
N MET A 101 -12.67 11.75 -1.38
CA MET A 101 -13.41 12.83 -0.69
C MET A 101 -13.89 12.41 0.71
N GLY A 102 -14.36 11.17 0.86
CA GLY A 102 -14.77 10.63 2.14
C GLY A 102 -13.62 10.56 3.13
N LEU A 103 -12.46 10.04 2.68
CA LEU A 103 -11.26 9.99 3.50
C LEU A 103 -10.74 11.39 3.86
N GLU A 104 -10.76 12.34 2.93
CA GLU A 104 -10.38 13.73 3.21
C GLU A 104 -11.28 14.36 4.28
N GLY A 105 -12.59 14.08 4.23
CA GLY A 105 -13.53 14.52 5.24
C GLY A 105 -13.22 13.94 6.62
N LEU A 106 -12.93 12.66 6.70
CA LEU A 106 -12.49 11.99 7.92
C LEU A 106 -11.15 12.56 8.41
N TRP A 107 -10.18 12.72 7.52
CA TRP A 107 -8.86 13.25 7.87
C TRP A 107 -8.92 14.65 8.49
N LYS A 108 -9.76 15.53 7.96
CA LYS A 108 -9.98 16.88 8.54
C LYS A 108 -10.50 16.81 9.97
N GLN A 109 -11.43 15.90 10.28
CA GLN A 109 -11.94 15.71 11.64
C GLN A 109 -10.85 15.17 12.57
N VAL A 110 -10.06 14.20 12.10
CA VAL A 110 -8.92 13.63 12.85
C VAL A 110 -7.90 14.72 13.17
N GLN A 111 -7.46 15.49 12.17
CA GLN A 111 -6.48 16.56 12.36
C GLN A 111 -6.95 17.61 13.37
N ALA A 112 -8.22 17.98 13.35
CA ALA A 112 -8.79 18.97 14.26
C ALA A 112 -8.74 18.50 15.73
N GLN A 113 -8.70 17.20 16.00
CA GLN A 113 -8.83 16.62 17.34
C GLN A 113 -7.56 15.89 17.80
N ALA A 114 -6.64 15.52 16.90
CA ALA A 114 -5.46 14.71 17.20
C ALA A 114 -4.54 15.37 18.25
N GLY A 115 -4.39 16.70 18.20
CA GLY A 115 -3.55 17.41 19.15
C GLY A 115 -3.97 17.23 20.61
N ALA A 116 -5.28 17.15 20.88
CA ALA A 116 -5.83 16.90 22.22
C ALA A 116 -5.86 15.39 22.58
N ASN A 117 -5.57 14.50 21.62
CA ASN A 117 -5.66 13.05 21.77
C ASN A 117 -4.38 12.34 21.37
N ALA A 118 -3.22 12.94 21.67
CA ALA A 118 -1.91 12.38 21.32
C ALA A 118 -1.76 10.91 21.81
N GLY A 119 -1.25 10.03 20.94
CA GLY A 119 -1.06 8.61 21.22
C GLY A 119 -2.34 7.78 21.24
N LYS A 120 -3.48 8.35 20.85
CA LYS A 120 -4.75 7.64 20.70
C LYS A 120 -5.19 7.57 19.25
N LEU A 121 -6.03 6.59 18.93
CA LEU A 121 -6.65 6.43 17.63
C LEU A 121 -8.13 6.82 17.67
N PRO A 122 -8.67 7.47 16.61
CA PRO A 122 -10.06 7.84 16.55
C PRO A 122 -10.97 6.62 16.39
N VAL A 123 -12.07 6.63 17.12
CA VAL A 123 -13.21 5.75 16.90
C VAL A 123 -14.15 6.46 15.92
N VAL A 124 -14.41 5.81 14.82
CA VAL A 124 -15.14 6.36 13.68
C VAL A 124 -16.43 5.57 13.45
N GLU A 125 -17.48 6.28 13.14
CA GLU A 125 -18.76 5.72 12.73
C GLU A 125 -19.02 6.07 11.27
N TYR A 126 -19.41 5.07 10.47
CA TYR A 126 -19.94 5.30 9.14
C TYR A 126 -21.39 5.75 9.24
N THR A 127 -21.71 6.95 8.75
CA THR A 127 -23.04 7.57 8.89
C THR A 127 -23.86 7.48 7.61
N GLY A 128 -23.30 6.89 6.55
CA GLY A 128 -23.95 6.75 5.27
C GLY A 128 -23.14 7.32 4.13
N SER A 129 -23.77 7.66 3.03
CA SER A 129 -23.10 8.29 1.90
C SER A 129 -23.97 9.35 1.27
N ARG A 130 -23.37 10.39 0.72
CA ARG A 130 -24.04 11.43 -0.06
C ARG A 130 -23.68 11.36 -1.53
N PRO A 131 -24.60 11.69 -2.45
CA PRO A 131 -24.28 11.85 -3.86
C PRO A 131 -23.44 13.10 -4.08
N GLU A 132 -22.45 13.01 -4.98
CA GLU A 132 -21.58 14.13 -5.36
C GLU A 132 -21.36 14.15 -6.85
N LYS A 133 -21.36 15.34 -7.48
CA LYS A 133 -21.01 15.50 -8.90
C LYS A 133 -19.50 15.53 -9.07
N VAL A 134 -18.99 14.69 -9.96
CA VAL A 134 -17.56 14.65 -10.32
C VAL A 134 -17.43 14.73 -11.84
N GLY A 135 -17.02 15.86 -12.33
CA GLY A 135 -16.94 16.13 -13.78
C GLY A 135 -18.31 15.99 -14.44
N LYS A 136 -18.43 15.12 -15.45
CA LYS A 136 -19.68 14.84 -16.17
C LYS A 136 -20.54 13.73 -15.51
N GLY A 137 -20.02 13.08 -14.48
CA GLY A 137 -20.69 11.98 -13.77
C GLY A 137 -21.07 12.34 -12.34
N SER A 138 -21.54 11.32 -11.64
CA SER A 138 -21.82 11.40 -10.20
C SER A 138 -21.20 10.18 -9.50
N THR A 139 -20.88 10.35 -8.23
CA THR A 139 -20.41 9.29 -7.34
C THR A 139 -21.08 9.40 -5.99
N ARG A 140 -20.89 8.41 -5.12
CA ARG A 140 -21.23 8.52 -3.72
C ARG A 140 -20.00 8.70 -2.88
N VAL A 141 -20.07 9.59 -1.93
CA VAL A 141 -19.01 9.92 -0.99
C VAL A 141 -19.39 9.29 0.35
N PRO A 142 -18.65 8.32 0.87
CA PRO A 142 -18.89 7.78 2.20
C PRO A 142 -18.65 8.86 3.26
N GLU A 143 -19.55 8.94 4.23
CA GLU A 143 -19.51 9.91 5.30
C GLU A 143 -19.15 9.23 6.62
N PHE A 144 -18.22 9.85 7.32
CA PHE A 144 -17.68 9.35 8.57
C PHE A 144 -17.76 10.41 9.66
N ASN A 145 -17.95 9.97 10.90
CA ASN A 145 -17.95 10.83 12.06
C ASN A 145 -17.01 10.29 13.13
N VAL A 146 -16.10 11.11 13.63
CA VAL A 146 -15.23 10.75 14.77
C VAL A 146 -16.06 10.88 16.05
N THR A 147 -16.34 9.74 16.69
CA THR A 147 -17.20 9.67 17.87
C THR A 147 -16.43 9.58 19.18
N GLY A 148 -15.12 9.33 19.14
CA GLY A 148 -14.27 9.19 20.31
C GLY A 148 -12.83 8.86 19.98
N TRP A 149 -12.03 8.62 21.01
CA TRP A 149 -10.61 8.29 20.90
C TRP A 149 -10.26 7.18 21.90
N VAL A 150 -9.48 6.20 21.45
CA VAL A 150 -9.07 5.05 22.26
C VAL A 150 -7.55 4.86 22.20
N ALA A 151 -6.97 4.23 23.22
CA ALA A 151 -5.60 3.77 23.11
C ALA A 151 -5.46 2.79 21.93
N ARG A 152 -4.28 2.75 21.31
CA ARG A 152 -4.03 1.85 20.18
C ARG A 152 -4.33 0.40 20.59
N PRO A 153 -5.26 -0.29 19.93
CA PRO A 153 -5.55 -1.69 20.21
C PRO A 153 -4.31 -2.59 20.04
N ALA A 154 -4.15 -3.61 20.89
CA ALA A 154 -3.02 -4.54 20.79
C ALA A 154 -2.92 -5.22 19.40
N ALA A 155 -4.04 -5.55 18.79
CA ALA A 155 -4.09 -6.11 17.45
C ALA A 155 -3.41 -5.23 16.39
N LEU A 156 -3.50 -3.89 16.52
CA LEU A 156 -2.83 -2.96 15.60
C LEU A 156 -1.35 -2.76 15.95
N GLN A 157 -0.89 -3.16 17.13
CA GLN A 157 0.54 -3.13 17.48
C GLN A 157 1.28 -4.30 16.87
N GLU A 158 0.68 -5.49 16.86
CA GLU A 158 1.25 -6.72 16.29
C GLU A 158 1.29 -6.65 14.74
N GLY A 159 0.31 -6.03 14.11
CA GLY A 159 0.27 -5.86 12.66
C GLY A 159 1.35 -4.92 12.10
N ALA A 160 1.79 -3.93 12.86
CA ALA A 160 2.88 -3.04 12.47
C ALA A 160 4.25 -3.73 12.44
N ALA A 161 4.44 -4.76 13.24
CA ALA A 161 5.68 -5.55 13.28
C ALA A 161 5.86 -6.51 12.09
N GLN A 162 4.81 -6.77 11.31
CA GLN A 162 4.85 -7.66 10.15
C GLN A 162 4.99 -6.92 8.80
N ALA A 163 5.07 -5.60 8.81
CA ALA A 163 5.14 -4.78 7.59
C ALA A 163 6.56 -4.38 7.16
N GLU A 164 7.61 -4.76 7.89
CA GLU A 164 8.98 -4.63 7.40
C GLU A 164 9.38 -5.91 6.65
N PRO A 165 9.58 -5.89 5.33
CA PRO A 165 10.35 -6.92 4.67
C PRO A 165 11.81 -6.77 5.15
N GLU A 166 12.27 -7.72 5.97
CA GLU A 166 13.72 -7.89 6.20
C GLU A 166 14.39 -8.15 4.85
N PHE A 167 14.83 -7.10 4.21
CA PHE A 167 15.85 -7.18 3.20
C PHE A 167 17.17 -7.46 3.90
N SER A 168 17.41 -8.72 4.25
CA SER A 168 18.74 -9.22 4.55
C SER A 168 19.54 -9.10 3.28
N ALA A 169 20.31 -8.03 3.16
CA ALA A 169 21.34 -7.92 2.15
C ALA A 169 22.30 -9.12 2.31
N PRO A 170 22.57 -9.89 1.25
CA PRO A 170 23.58 -10.94 1.32
C PRO A 170 24.93 -10.31 1.66
N ALA A 171 25.56 -10.83 2.71
CA ALA A 171 26.91 -10.43 3.09
C ALA A 171 27.86 -10.50 1.88
N PRO A 172 28.76 -9.52 1.68
CA PRO A 172 29.69 -9.54 0.56
C PRO A 172 30.63 -10.74 0.74
N SER A 173 30.54 -11.70 -0.18
CA SER A 173 31.47 -12.81 -0.29
C SER A 173 32.90 -12.27 -0.40
N ALA A 174 33.74 -12.69 0.50
CA ALA A 174 35.17 -12.39 0.50
C ALA A 174 35.80 -12.75 -0.85
N LYS A 175 36.42 -11.77 -1.46
CA LYS A 175 37.22 -11.90 -2.68
C LYS A 175 38.39 -12.85 -2.43
N PRO A 176 38.62 -13.89 -3.26
CA PRO A 176 39.86 -14.65 -3.17
C PRO A 176 41.04 -13.77 -3.61
N ALA A 177 42.14 -13.88 -2.87
CA ALA A 177 43.39 -13.18 -3.15
C ALA A 177 43.98 -13.60 -4.51
N PRO A 178 44.69 -12.71 -5.22
CA PRO A 178 45.31 -13.02 -6.50
C PRO A 178 46.54 -13.89 -6.32
N SER A 179 46.52 -15.06 -6.93
CA SER A 179 47.71 -15.90 -7.07
C SER A 179 48.66 -15.32 -8.10
N LYS A 180 49.94 -15.33 -7.73
CA LYS A 180 51.13 -14.84 -8.42
C LYS A 180 51.32 -15.50 -9.78
N PRO A 181 51.71 -14.80 -10.86
CA PRO A 181 52.03 -15.42 -12.12
C PRO A 181 53.43 -16.04 -12.13
N ALA A 182 53.55 -17.25 -12.64
CA ALA A 182 54.82 -17.88 -12.97
C ALA A 182 55.23 -17.51 -14.41
N PRO A 183 56.57 -17.55 -14.71
CA PRO A 183 57.12 -16.84 -15.83
C PRO A 183 57.00 -17.57 -17.17
N SER A 184 56.81 -16.78 -18.18
CA SER A 184 56.78 -17.11 -19.60
C SER A 184 58.11 -17.57 -20.14
N LYS A 185 58.08 -18.51 -21.07
CA LYS A 185 59.20 -18.85 -21.96
C LYS A 185 58.85 -18.58 -23.42
N PRO A 186 59.76 -18.16 -24.23
CA PRO A 186 59.53 -17.40 -25.44
C PRO A 186 59.30 -18.22 -26.70
N ALA A 187 58.88 -17.51 -27.72
CA ALA A 187 58.51 -17.83 -29.07
C ALA A 187 59.36 -18.79 -29.87
N PRO A 188 58.90 -19.28 -31.03
CA PRO A 188 59.47 -18.67 -32.25
C PRO A 188 58.45 -18.26 -33.29
N SER A 189 58.78 -17.21 -33.98
CA SER A 189 58.34 -16.70 -35.23
C SER A 189 58.46 -17.71 -36.37
N LEU A 190 57.52 -17.73 -37.28
CA LEU A 190 57.74 -18.01 -38.68
C LEU A 190 56.78 -17.24 -39.53
N ASP A 191 57.37 -16.57 -40.41
CA ASP A 191 56.88 -15.82 -41.55
C ASP A 191 56.05 -16.65 -42.54
N ASP A 192 55.51 -15.92 -43.41
CA ASP A 192 55.18 -16.16 -44.82
C ASP A 192 53.69 -16.27 -45.12
N ASP A 193 53.32 -15.25 -45.76
CA ASP A 193 53.21 -15.00 -47.19
C ASP A 193 51.88 -15.35 -47.84
N GLU A 194 51.45 -14.34 -48.51
CA GLU A 194 50.79 -14.32 -49.83
C GLU A 194 49.28 -14.70 -49.96
N MET A 195 48.56 -13.68 -50.32
CA MET A 195 48.08 -13.35 -51.67
C MET A 195 46.66 -13.83 -52.08
N PHE A 196 46.00 -12.92 -52.73
CA PHE A 196 44.90 -13.01 -53.73
C PHE A 196 43.49 -13.28 -53.18
N SER A 197 42.51 -12.47 -53.37
CA SER A 197 41.96 -11.71 -54.52
C SER A 197 40.81 -10.84 -54.02
#